data_efbe077005126f130f13ae9314a45fef
#
_entry.id   efbe077005126f130f13ae9314a45fef
#
_cell.length_a   1.000
_cell.length_b   1.000
_cell.length_c   1.000
_cell.angle_alpha   90.00
_cell.angle_beta   90.00
_cell.angle_gamma   90.00
#
_symmetry.space_group_name_H-M   'P 1'
#
loop_
_entity.id
_entity.type
_entity.pdbx_description
1 polymer ?
#
loop_
_entity_poly.entity_id
_entity_poly.type
_entity_poly.pdbx_seq_one_letter_code
_entity_poly.pdbx_strand_id
1 'polypeptide(L)'
;MNEKHASTVETPDLPGISDLLTMISRLVGEVHPRWKHIRFTPDTLLERELGLDSLARMELCTRINRDLGIELDEHTAMASATPRELLCAMRASLTGQSPGSITGATGSDENPADLLLGEFTCEELPKPDRRTHHSLAEWLYAAYCWPVFVILGTVSWFVVVLTPGQGLRQMLGRGLARLLFRATFIPLTVNGREHIDRDRPLVIVANHASYLDGFVVTAALDIPVHFIVKGELSGVPVVREILHRFGVEFVDRFNAQRGASSVRRIARKSRRGQSLVFVPEGTFISFAGLQPFRMGAFVTAARSATPVLPLAIAGARNIVRGSHWFPRRGRIEVTIRPPVEPEGSGWQDALKLRDAARREISAWCGEPDMIEQYGHSTAEELRERDTRQAAG
;
A
#
# COMPACT_ATOMS: atom_id res chain seq x y z
N MET A 1 -62.28 -30.54 13.06
CA MET A 1 -61.39 -29.80 13.98
C MET A 1 -60.00 -30.19 13.61
N ASN A 2 -59.33 -29.35 12.84
CA ASN A 2 -57.93 -29.53 12.45
C ASN A 2 -57.27 -28.16 12.59
N GLU A 3 -56.68 -27.93 13.75
CA GLU A 3 -55.85 -26.76 13.99
C GLU A 3 -54.51 -26.95 13.29
N LYS A 4 -54.28 -26.13 12.29
CA LYS A 4 -52.94 -25.98 11.66
C LYS A 4 -52.06 -25.19 12.63
N HIS A 5 -51.02 -25.85 13.17
CA HIS A 5 -49.87 -25.17 13.76
C HIS A 5 -49.19 -24.34 12.69
N ALA A 6 -49.36 -23.04 12.78
CA ALA A 6 -48.52 -22.09 12.08
C ALA A 6 -47.17 -22.02 12.86
N SER A 7 -46.15 -22.67 12.35
CA SER A 7 -44.79 -22.43 12.80
C SER A 7 -44.39 -21.00 12.40
N THR A 8 -44.32 -20.13 13.40
CA THR A 8 -43.67 -18.83 13.30
C THR A 8 -42.21 -19.07 12.95
N VAL A 9 -41.83 -18.79 11.70
CA VAL A 9 -40.47 -18.66 11.29
C VAL A 9 -39.96 -17.40 12.00
N GLU A 10 -39.13 -17.57 13.03
CA GLU A 10 -38.34 -16.47 13.62
C GLU A 10 -37.53 -15.85 12.52
N THR A 11 -37.85 -14.63 12.12
CA THR A 11 -37.01 -13.82 11.24
C THR A 11 -35.69 -13.57 11.98
N PRO A 12 -34.54 -13.95 11.42
CA PRO A 12 -33.25 -13.68 12.06
C PRO A 12 -33.13 -12.17 12.31
N ASP A 13 -32.75 -11.81 13.53
CA ASP A 13 -32.51 -10.40 13.91
C ASP A 13 -31.53 -9.77 12.92
N LEU A 14 -32.00 -8.81 12.15
CA LEU A 14 -31.21 -8.15 11.12
C LEU A 14 -30.09 -7.34 11.82
N PRO A 15 -28.81 -7.57 11.49
CA PRO A 15 -27.71 -6.85 12.11
C PRO A 15 -27.90 -5.35 11.98
N GLY A 16 -27.74 -4.66 13.09
CA GLY A 16 -27.88 -3.21 13.16
C GLY A 16 -26.65 -2.50 12.56
N ILE A 17 -26.82 -1.24 12.20
CA ILE A 17 -25.71 -0.40 11.76
C ILE A 17 -24.63 -0.29 12.86
N SER A 18 -25.00 -0.33 14.13
CA SER A 18 -24.11 -0.27 15.30
C SER A 18 -23.13 -1.44 15.35
N ASP A 19 -23.60 -2.65 15.02
CA ASP A 19 -22.76 -3.87 15.04
C ASP A 19 -21.72 -3.81 13.93
N LEU A 20 -22.14 -3.38 12.74
CA LEU A 20 -21.26 -3.16 11.60
C LEU A 20 -20.21 -2.06 11.89
N LEU A 21 -20.62 -0.93 12.46
CA LEU A 21 -19.71 0.15 12.83
C LEU A 21 -18.71 -0.29 13.90
N THR A 22 -19.14 -1.11 14.86
CA THR A 22 -18.25 -1.67 15.88
C THR A 22 -17.22 -2.61 15.27
N MET A 23 -17.63 -3.46 14.33
CA MET A 23 -16.73 -4.37 13.61
C MET A 23 -15.71 -3.59 12.75
N ILE A 24 -16.18 -2.58 12.03
CA ILE A 24 -15.30 -1.66 11.26
C ILE A 24 -14.33 -0.94 12.19
N SER A 25 -14.80 -0.39 13.33
CA SER A 25 -13.95 0.30 14.30
C SER A 25 -12.84 -0.60 14.83
N ARG A 26 -13.17 -1.88 15.14
CA ARG A 26 -12.18 -2.86 15.58
C ARG A 26 -11.13 -3.11 14.50
N LEU A 27 -11.55 -3.32 13.26
CA LEU A 27 -10.64 -3.56 12.14
C LEU A 27 -9.78 -2.34 11.84
N VAL A 28 -10.35 -1.12 11.86
CA VAL A 28 -9.61 0.14 11.72
C VAL A 28 -8.57 0.26 12.82
N GLY A 29 -8.92 -0.05 14.07
CA GLY A 29 -7.97 -0.03 15.19
C GLY A 29 -6.86 -1.09 15.08
N GLU A 30 -7.08 -2.20 14.38
CA GLU A 30 -6.06 -3.20 14.08
C GLU A 30 -5.14 -2.76 12.92
N VAL A 31 -5.73 -2.21 11.86
CA VAL A 31 -4.98 -1.71 10.69
C VAL A 31 -4.23 -0.43 11.04
N HIS A 32 -4.85 0.43 11.81
CA HIS A 32 -4.30 1.71 12.26
C HIS A 32 -4.43 1.83 13.79
N PRO A 33 -3.49 1.29 14.59
CA PRO A 33 -3.60 1.23 16.05
C PRO A 33 -3.86 2.56 16.75
N ARG A 34 -3.45 3.67 16.14
CA ARG A 34 -3.66 5.03 16.65
C ARG A 34 -5.07 5.58 16.38
N TRP A 35 -5.80 4.98 15.46
CA TRP A 35 -7.17 5.36 15.10
C TRP A 35 -8.23 4.59 15.89
N LYS A 36 -7.87 3.90 16.97
CA LYS A 36 -8.79 3.11 17.80
C LYS A 36 -10.02 3.88 18.31
N HIS A 37 -9.90 5.20 18.42
CA HIS A 37 -10.96 6.07 18.94
C HIS A 37 -11.54 7.01 17.88
N ILE A 38 -11.25 6.76 16.60
CA ILE A 38 -11.80 7.59 15.53
C ILE A 38 -13.31 7.40 15.48
N ARG A 39 -14.04 8.50 15.52
CA ARG A 39 -15.49 8.49 15.29
C ARG A 39 -15.73 8.63 13.80
N PHE A 40 -16.51 7.75 13.22
CA PHE A 40 -16.90 7.80 11.84
C PHE A 40 -18.38 7.53 11.70
N THR A 41 -18.97 8.01 10.62
CA THR A 41 -20.40 7.93 10.33
C THR A 41 -20.70 6.75 9.38
N PRO A 42 -21.96 6.36 9.23
CA PRO A 42 -22.36 5.38 8.21
C PRO A 42 -21.98 5.75 6.77
N ASP A 43 -21.71 7.02 6.50
CA ASP A 43 -21.38 7.56 5.17
C ASP A 43 -19.89 7.83 4.96
N THR A 44 -19.06 7.54 5.95
CA THR A 44 -17.59 7.67 5.87
C THR A 44 -17.02 6.68 4.84
N LEU A 45 -16.10 7.13 3.98
CA LEU A 45 -15.49 6.32 2.93
C LEU A 45 -14.49 5.30 3.52
N LEU A 46 -14.77 4.01 3.34
CA LEU A 46 -13.97 2.90 3.90
C LEU A 46 -12.50 2.93 3.45
N GLU A 47 -12.25 3.25 2.18
CA GLU A 47 -10.87 3.26 1.66
C GLU A 47 -10.16 4.58 1.88
N ARG A 48 -10.81 5.72 1.57
CA ARG A 48 -10.15 7.02 1.57
C ARG A 48 -10.01 7.62 2.96
N GLU A 49 -11.02 7.46 3.82
CA GLU A 49 -11.07 8.10 5.13
C GLU A 49 -10.68 7.13 6.25
N LEU A 50 -11.05 5.84 6.16
CA LEU A 50 -10.67 4.83 7.14
C LEU A 50 -9.44 4.00 6.75
N GLY A 51 -8.85 4.25 5.58
CA GLY A 51 -7.63 3.58 5.14
C GLY A 51 -7.76 2.06 4.97
N LEU A 52 -8.99 1.54 4.84
CA LEU A 52 -9.22 0.12 4.65
C LEU A 52 -8.97 -0.25 3.18
N ASP A 53 -7.78 -0.76 2.91
CA ASP A 53 -7.42 -1.25 1.57
C ASP A 53 -8.24 -2.49 1.17
N SER A 54 -8.09 -2.93 -0.07
CA SER A 54 -8.86 -4.06 -0.60
C SER A 54 -8.73 -5.34 0.23
N LEU A 55 -7.58 -5.58 0.87
CA LEU A 55 -7.37 -6.75 1.71
C LEU A 55 -8.01 -6.59 3.09
N ALA A 56 -7.96 -5.41 3.69
CA ALA A 56 -8.66 -5.11 4.92
C ALA A 56 -10.18 -5.20 4.72
N ARG A 57 -10.70 -4.73 3.58
CA ARG A 57 -12.12 -4.88 3.24
C ARG A 57 -12.53 -6.33 3.01
N MET A 58 -11.65 -7.16 2.46
CA MET A 58 -11.89 -8.59 2.33
C MET A 58 -11.87 -9.30 3.69
N GLU A 59 -10.98 -8.91 4.59
CA GLU A 59 -10.99 -9.37 5.97
C GLU A 59 -12.29 -8.96 6.67
N LEU A 60 -12.78 -7.73 6.43
CA LEU A 60 -14.08 -7.28 6.94
C LEU A 60 -15.22 -8.18 6.43
N CYS A 61 -15.25 -8.48 5.14
CA CYS A 61 -16.23 -9.41 4.55
C CYS A 61 -16.16 -10.80 5.21
N THR A 62 -14.95 -11.32 5.41
CA THR A 62 -14.75 -12.61 6.07
C THR A 62 -15.26 -12.60 7.51
N ARG A 63 -15.09 -11.51 8.24
CA ARG A 63 -15.62 -11.35 9.61
C ARG A 63 -17.13 -11.24 9.61
N ILE A 64 -17.72 -10.47 8.70
CA ILE A 64 -19.18 -10.38 8.53
C ILE A 64 -19.76 -11.76 8.31
N ASN A 65 -19.21 -12.53 7.38
CA ASN A 65 -19.69 -13.87 7.07
C ASN A 65 -19.55 -14.83 8.27
N ARG A 66 -18.46 -14.76 9.01
CA ARG A 66 -18.20 -15.62 10.15
C ARG A 66 -18.98 -15.23 11.41
N ASP A 67 -18.99 -13.95 11.76
CA ASP A 67 -19.50 -13.48 13.06
C ASP A 67 -21.00 -13.18 13.02
N LEU A 68 -21.54 -12.81 11.84
CA LEU A 68 -22.97 -12.52 11.63
C LEU A 68 -23.70 -13.62 10.85
N GLY A 69 -22.99 -14.63 10.35
CA GLY A 69 -23.59 -15.73 9.59
C GLY A 69 -24.22 -15.33 8.25
N ILE A 70 -23.78 -14.19 7.67
CA ILE A 70 -24.30 -13.64 6.43
C ILE A 70 -23.38 -14.04 5.28
N GLU A 71 -23.89 -14.71 4.26
CA GLU A 71 -23.15 -14.98 3.04
C GLU A 71 -23.11 -13.73 2.14
N LEU A 72 -22.25 -12.78 2.51
CA LEU A 72 -21.99 -11.59 1.69
C LEU A 72 -21.01 -11.94 0.59
N ASP A 73 -21.41 -11.71 -0.67
CA ASP A 73 -20.52 -11.87 -1.82
C ASP A 73 -19.36 -10.88 -1.77
N GLU A 74 -18.13 -11.37 -1.99
CA GLU A 74 -16.91 -10.57 -1.98
C GLU A 74 -16.98 -9.37 -2.95
N HIS A 75 -17.61 -9.54 -4.11
CA HIS A 75 -17.74 -8.47 -5.10
C HIS A 75 -18.64 -7.34 -4.57
N THR A 76 -19.75 -7.68 -3.97
CA THR A 76 -20.72 -6.73 -3.40
C THR A 76 -20.11 -5.99 -2.20
N ALA A 77 -19.40 -6.70 -1.31
CA ALA A 77 -18.67 -6.09 -0.20
C ALA A 77 -17.62 -5.07 -0.67
N MET A 78 -16.99 -5.35 -1.81
CA MET A 78 -15.95 -4.49 -2.37
C MET A 78 -16.49 -3.33 -3.20
N ALA A 79 -17.68 -3.47 -3.75
CA ALA A 79 -18.37 -2.38 -4.44
C ALA A 79 -18.88 -1.32 -3.45
N SER A 80 -19.17 -1.71 -2.20
CA SER A 80 -19.68 -0.81 -1.15
C SER A 80 -18.60 0.16 -0.70
N ALA A 81 -18.72 1.45 -0.98
CA ALA A 81 -17.76 2.47 -0.61
C ALA A 81 -17.89 2.92 0.85
N THR A 82 -19.08 2.80 1.44
CA THR A 82 -19.42 3.27 2.78
C THR A 82 -20.01 2.15 3.67
N PRO A 83 -19.97 2.28 5.02
CA PRO A 83 -20.67 1.37 5.92
C PRO A 83 -22.16 1.24 5.63
N ARG A 84 -22.83 2.33 5.20
CA ARG A 84 -24.26 2.32 4.83
C ARG A 84 -24.53 1.42 3.64
N GLU A 85 -23.73 1.57 2.56
CA GLU A 85 -23.86 0.73 1.37
C GLU A 85 -23.58 -0.73 1.70
N LEU A 86 -22.59 -1.00 2.56
CA LEU A 86 -22.26 -2.35 3.01
C LEU A 86 -23.42 -2.97 3.79
N LEU A 87 -24.10 -2.21 4.68
CA LEU A 87 -25.27 -2.68 5.41
C LEU A 87 -26.45 -2.98 4.46
N CYS A 88 -26.66 -2.12 3.45
CA CYS A 88 -27.69 -2.38 2.42
C CYS A 88 -27.39 -3.67 1.66
N ALA A 89 -26.12 -3.90 1.30
CA ALA A 89 -25.68 -5.13 0.65
C ALA A 89 -25.92 -6.38 1.52
N MET A 90 -25.59 -6.30 2.81
CA MET A 90 -25.84 -7.38 3.77
C MET A 90 -27.34 -7.71 3.89
N ARG A 91 -28.19 -6.69 3.97
CA ARG A 91 -29.65 -6.85 4.03
C ARG A 91 -30.23 -7.45 2.74
N ALA A 92 -29.72 -7.01 1.57
CA ALA A 92 -30.11 -7.57 0.29
C ALA A 92 -29.74 -9.06 0.17
N SER A 93 -28.58 -9.44 0.67
CA SER A 93 -28.11 -10.83 0.73
C SER A 93 -29.04 -11.71 1.58
N LEU A 94 -29.52 -11.21 2.72
CA LEU A 94 -30.45 -11.92 3.61
C LEU A 94 -31.87 -12.03 3.04
N THR A 95 -32.31 -11.03 2.27
CA THR A 95 -33.69 -11.00 1.71
C THR A 95 -33.78 -11.62 0.31
N GLY A 96 -32.69 -12.08 -0.27
CA GLY A 96 -32.65 -12.66 -1.62
C GLY A 96 -32.98 -11.66 -2.74
N GLN A 97 -32.97 -10.36 -2.46
CA GLN A 97 -33.19 -9.30 -3.45
C GLN A 97 -31.88 -8.85 -4.11
N SER A 98 -31.87 -8.76 -5.43
CA SER A 98 -30.74 -8.19 -6.17
C SER A 98 -30.50 -6.73 -5.79
N PRO A 99 -29.23 -6.26 -5.65
CA PRO A 99 -28.87 -4.92 -5.19
C PRO A 99 -29.25 -3.76 -6.13
N GLY A 100 -30.05 -4.00 -7.16
CA GLY A 100 -30.33 -3.09 -8.27
C GLY A 100 -31.51 -2.12 -8.12
N SER A 101 -32.18 -2.02 -6.98
CA SER A 101 -33.48 -1.29 -6.90
C SER A 101 -33.62 -0.27 -5.78
N ILE A 102 -32.56 0.36 -5.32
CA ILE A 102 -32.68 1.49 -4.38
C ILE A 102 -31.95 2.71 -4.93
N THR A 103 -32.45 3.23 -6.06
CA THR A 103 -32.29 4.62 -6.46
C THR A 103 -33.59 5.35 -6.12
N GLY A 104 -33.58 6.19 -5.07
CA GLY A 104 -34.68 7.10 -4.85
C GLY A 104 -34.97 7.44 -3.40
N ALA A 105 -34.20 8.33 -2.82
CA ALA A 105 -34.73 9.27 -1.81
C ALA A 105 -33.86 10.54 -1.86
N THR A 106 -34.24 11.44 -2.75
CA THR A 106 -33.90 12.86 -2.68
C THR A 106 -34.66 13.49 -1.52
N GLY A 107 -33.93 14.10 -0.61
CA GLY A 107 -34.55 14.86 0.47
C GLY A 107 -33.53 15.62 1.31
N SER A 108 -33.45 16.92 1.04
CA SER A 108 -32.96 18.05 1.86
C SER A 108 -31.46 18.20 2.08
N ASP A 109 -30.99 19.29 1.51
CA ASP A 109 -29.75 20.02 1.73
C ASP A 109 -29.44 20.23 3.22
N GLU A 110 -28.49 19.51 3.72
CA GLU A 110 -27.49 19.91 4.69
C GLU A 110 -26.48 18.75 4.72
N ASN A 111 -25.32 19.02 4.15
CA ASN A 111 -24.24 18.03 4.03
C ASN A 111 -23.55 17.88 5.39
N PRO A 112 -23.76 16.79 6.16
CA PRO A 112 -23.08 16.60 7.45
C PRO A 112 -21.57 16.41 7.31
N ALA A 113 -21.06 16.31 6.09
CA ALA A 113 -19.64 16.23 5.81
C ALA A 113 -18.91 17.55 6.13
N ASP A 114 -19.61 18.69 6.06
CA ASP A 114 -19.04 20.00 6.38
C ASP A 114 -18.86 20.25 7.87
N LEU A 115 -19.50 19.46 8.72
CA LEU A 115 -19.41 19.56 10.20
C LEU A 115 -18.32 18.67 10.80
N LEU A 116 -17.72 17.74 10.05
CA LEU A 116 -16.68 16.82 10.54
C LEU A 116 -15.33 16.95 9.83
N LEU A 117 -15.31 17.60 8.70
CA LEU A 117 -14.11 18.16 8.09
C LEU A 117 -13.96 19.57 8.68
N GLY A 118 -13.43 19.68 9.90
CA GLY A 118 -12.72 20.89 10.25
C GLY A 118 -11.80 21.16 9.08
N GLU A 119 -11.87 22.36 8.53
CA GLU A 119 -11.06 22.80 7.40
C GLU A 119 -9.63 22.27 7.58
N PHE A 120 -9.32 21.17 6.90
CA PHE A 120 -7.96 20.85 6.57
C PHE A 120 -7.51 21.97 5.63
N THR A 121 -7.16 23.08 6.22
CA THR A 121 -6.42 24.10 5.50
C THR A 121 -5.15 23.40 5.07
N CYS A 122 -4.96 23.28 3.77
CA CYS A 122 -3.71 22.80 3.15
C CYS A 122 -2.47 23.61 3.57
N GLU A 123 -2.59 24.43 4.59
CA GLU A 123 -1.56 25.34 5.08
C GLU A 123 -0.53 24.69 5.99
N GLU A 124 -0.83 23.52 6.58
CA GLU A 124 0.07 22.84 7.52
C GLU A 124 0.86 21.67 6.92
N LEU A 125 0.61 21.31 5.68
CA LEU A 125 1.53 20.42 4.96
C LEU A 125 2.86 21.17 4.74
N PRO A 126 4.01 20.58 5.08
CA PRO A 126 5.30 21.20 4.80
C PRO A 126 5.35 21.53 3.31
N LYS A 127 5.28 22.83 3.00
CA LYS A 127 5.29 23.31 1.62
C LYS A 127 6.48 22.69 0.91
N PRO A 128 6.31 22.05 -0.24
CA PRO A 128 7.45 21.52 -0.98
C PRO A 128 8.43 22.67 -1.17
N ASP A 129 9.70 22.45 -0.82
CA ASP A 129 10.77 23.43 -0.97
C ASP A 129 10.77 23.91 -2.45
N ARG A 130 10.01 24.98 -2.70
CA ARG A 130 9.92 25.66 -4.00
C ARG A 130 11.16 26.51 -4.19
N ARG A 131 12.34 25.89 -4.26
CA ARG A 131 13.46 26.54 -4.90
C ARG A 131 13.14 26.63 -6.38
N THR A 132 12.54 27.75 -6.76
CA THR A 132 12.18 28.08 -8.14
C THR A 132 13.41 28.43 -8.99
N HIS A 133 14.56 28.68 -8.37
CA HIS A 133 15.79 29.02 -9.03
C HIS A 133 16.82 27.90 -8.89
N HIS A 134 17.14 27.28 -10.01
CA HIS A 134 18.24 26.35 -10.11
C HIS A 134 19.53 27.09 -10.45
N SER A 135 20.63 26.76 -9.78
CA SER A 135 21.95 27.30 -10.11
C SER A 135 22.40 26.81 -11.51
N LEU A 136 23.30 27.54 -12.13
CA LEU A 136 23.92 27.12 -13.42
C LEU A 136 24.52 25.70 -13.29
N ALA A 137 25.17 25.41 -12.17
CA ALA A 137 25.74 24.10 -11.90
C ALA A 137 24.71 22.97 -11.84
N GLU A 138 23.52 23.23 -11.28
CA GLU A 138 22.41 22.27 -11.26
C GLU A 138 21.86 22.05 -12.68
N TRP A 139 21.75 23.11 -13.48
CA TRP A 139 21.34 23.00 -14.90
C TRP A 139 22.34 22.18 -15.73
N LEU A 140 23.64 22.42 -15.57
CA LEU A 140 24.67 21.66 -16.25
C LEU A 140 24.67 20.19 -15.81
N TYR A 141 24.45 19.93 -14.52
CA TYR A 141 24.32 18.57 -14.02
C TYR A 141 23.06 17.85 -14.57
N ALA A 142 21.94 18.53 -14.64
CA ALA A 142 20.72 17.97 -15.23
C ALA A 142 20.89 17.70 -16.73
N ALA A 143 21.50 18.63 -17.45
CA ALA A 143 21.83 18.49 -18.89
C ALA A 143 22.77 17.30 -19.14
N TYR A 144 23.66 17.00 -18.21
CA TYR A 144 24.51 15.81 -18.26
C TYR A 144 23.75 14.53 -17.91
N CYS A 145 22.94 14.55 -16.84
CA CYS A 145 22.24 13.35 -16.35
C CYS A 145 21.23 12.81 -17.36
N TRP A 146 20.48 13.68 -18.04
CA TRP A 146 19.43 13.22 -18.98
C TRP A 146 19.96 12.37 -20.13
N PRO A 147 21.02 12.75 -20.87
CA PRO A 147 21.65 11.88 -21.87
C PRO A 147 22.10 10.54 -21.27
N VAL A 148 22.71 10.56 -20.08
CA VAL A 148 23.13 9.33 -19.41
C VAL A 148 21.95 8.41 -19.11
N PHE A 149 20.83 8.95 -18.59
CA PHE A 149 19.62 8.20 -18.36
C PHE A 149 19.04 7.61 -19.66
N VAL A 150 18.97 8.40 -20.73
CA VAL A 150 18.44 7.95 -22.02
C VAL A 150 19.33 6.86 -22.63
N ILE A 151 20.65 7.05 -22.64
CA ILE A 151 21.58 6.07 -23.20
C ILE A 151 21.53 4.77 -22.40
N LEU A 152 21.69 4.84 -21.08
CA LEU A 152 21.68 3.63 -20.24
C LEU A 152 20.30 2.97 -20.20
N GLY A 153 19.22 3.74 -20.26
CA GLY A 153 17.84 3.23 -20.39
C GLY A 153 17.66 2.47 -21.69
N THR A 154 18.13 3.02 -22.81
CA THR A 154 18.09 2.37 -24.12
C THR A 154 18.94 1.10 -24.14
N VAL A 155 20.17 1.15 -23.63
CA VAL A 155 21.03 -0.03 -23.49
C VAL A 155 20.38 -1.09 -22.61
N SER A 156 19.78 -0.69 -21.47
CA SER A 156 19.06 -1.60 -20.59
C SER A 156 17.87 -2.28 -21.30
N TRP A 157 17.15 -1.51 -22.11
CA TRP A 157 16.05 -2.04 -22.92
C TRP A 157 16.54 -3.13 -23.87
N PHE A 158 17.61 -2.86 -24.65
CA PHE A 158 18.18 -3.85 -25.55
C PHE A 158 18.71 -5.08 -24.79
N VAL A 159 19.42 -4.87 -23.69
CA VAL A 159 19.95 -5.96 -22.86
C VAL A 159 18.81 -6.84 -22.36
N VAL A 160 17.74 -6.26 -21.82
CA VAL A 160 16.61 -7.04 -21.29
C VAL A 160 15.85 -7.77 -22.41
N VAL A 161 15.68 -7.16 -23.59
CA VAL A 161 14.95 -7.75 -24.71
C VAL A 161 15.76 -8.85 -25.39
N LEU A 162 17.05 -8.67 -25.61
CA LEU A 162 17.90 -9.57 -26.39
C LEU A 162 18.51 -10.71 -25.54
N THR A 163 18.65 -10.52 -24.22
CA THR A 163 19.28 -11.53 -23.37
C THR A 163 18.34 -12.71 -23.11
N PRO A 164 18.73 -13.95 -23.36
CA PRO A 164 17.96 -15.13 -23.00
C PRO A 164 18.07 -15.43 -21.49
N GLY A 165 17.00 -15.96 -20.92
CA GLY A 165 16.98 -16.37 -19.51
C GLY A 165 16.87 -15.22 -18.52
N GLN A 166 16.02 -15.40 -17.49
CA GLN A 166 15.70 -14.36 -16.50
C GLN A 166 16.89 -14.04 -15.58
N GLY A 167 17.65 -15.06 -15.16
CA GLY A 167 18.78 -14.87 -14.25
C GLY A 167 19.89 -13.97 -14.85
N LEU A 168 20.24 -14.20 -16.14
CA LEU A 168 21.24 -13.41 -16.83
C LEU A 168 20.76 -11.96 -17.05
N ARG A 169 19.46 -11.77 -17.41
CA ARG A 169 18.86 -10.42 -17.52
C ARG A 169 18.96 -9.63 -16.22
N GLN A 170 18.62 -10.27 -15.11
CA GLN A 170 18.68 -9.64 -13.80
C GLN A 170 20.12 -9.34 -13.37
N MET A 171 21.06 -10.22 -13.69
CA MET A 171 22.48 -9.97 -13.42
C MET A 171 23.00 -8.76 -14.21
N LEU A 172 22.71 -8.69 -15.50
CA LEU A 172 23.11 -7.57 -16.36
C LEU A 172 22.36 -6.28 -15.96
N GLY A 173 21.07 -6.38 -15.65
CA GLY A 173 20.27 -5.25 -15.15
C GLY A 173 20.82 -4.65 -13.86
N ARG A 174 21.29 -5.48 -12.93
CA ARG A 174 22.01 -5.02 -11.72
C ARG A 174 23.29 -4.27 -12.06
N GLY A 175 24.06 -4.81 -12.99
CA GLY A 175 25.28 -4.15 -13.48
C GLY A 175 25.00 -2.77 -14.07
N LEU A 176 23.96 -2.67 -14.92
CA LEU A 176 23.53 -1.42 -15.54
C LEU A 176 22.96 -0.43 -14.51
N ALA A 177 22.18 -0.89 -13.52
CA ALA A 177 21.69 -0.04 -12.45
C ALA A 177 22.85 0.54 -11.60
N ARG A 178 23.85 -0.26 -11.28
CA ARG A 178 25.06 0.21 -10.59
C ARG A 178 25.88 1.18 -11.46
N LEU A 179 25.98 0.91 -12.75
CA LEU A 179 26.64 1.79 -13.71
C LEU A 179 25.91 3.15 -13.81
N LEU A 180 24.57 3.15 -13.79
CA LEU A 180 23.78 4.38 -13.79
C LEU A 180 24.17 5.29 -12.62
N PHE A 181 24.19 4.78 -11.38
CA PHE A 181 24.56 5.56 -10.21
C PHE A 181 26.01 6.05 -10.25
N ARG A 182 26.93 5.22 -10.76
CA ARG A 182 28.34 5.64 -10.96
C ARG A 182 28.47 6.71 -12.02
N ALA A 183 27.84 6.52 -13.18
CA ALA A 183 27.89 7.47 -14.28
C ALA A 183 27.25 8.81 -13.95
N THR A 184 26.19 8.82 -13.13
CA THR A 184 25.54 10.06 -12.68
C THR A 184 26.18 10.67 -11.43
N PHE A 185 27.28 10.11 -10.94
CA PHE A 185 28.00 10.56 -9.73
C PHE A 185 27.06 10.62 -8.49
N ILE A 186 26.10 9.68 -8.40
CA ILE A 186 25.24 9.48 -7.25
C ILE A 186 25.82 8.33 -6.41
N PRO A 187 26.50 8.61 -5.27
CA PRO A 187 26.98 7.56 -4.39
C PRO A 187 25.82 6.71 -3.87
N LEU A 188 25.93 5.39 -4.06
CA LEU A 188 24.98 4.40 -3.52
C LEU A 188 25.72 3.54 -2.50
N THR A 189 25.36 3.72 -1.22
CA THR A 189 25.87 2.92 -0.12
C THR A 189 24.84 1.86 0.25
N VAL A 190 25.27 0.62 0.46
CA VAL A 190 24.39 -0.48 0.84
C VAL A 190 24.93 -1.17 2.09
N ASN A 191 24.18 -1.07 3.17
CA ASN A 191 24.50 -1.63 4.48
C ASN A 191 23.61 -2.85 4.75
N GLY A 192 24.08 -3.83 5.54
CA GLY A 192 23.26 -4.97 5.98
C GLY A 192 23.09 -6.07 4.94
N ARG A 193 23.98 -6.19 3.96
CA ARG A 193 23.92 -7.27 2.93
C ARG A 193 24.01 -8.67 3.52
N GLU A 194 24.59 -8.81 4.69
CA GLU A 194 24.66 -10.03 5.48
C GLU A 194 23.32 -10.59 5.93
N HIS A 195 22.29 -9.75 5.95
CA HIS A 195 20.92 -10.15 6.27
C HIS A 195 20.17 -10.81 5.09
N ILE A 196 20.76 -10.76 3.87
CA ILE A 196 20.17 -11.40 2.70
C ILE A 196 20.46 -12.90 2.75
N ASP A 197 19.45 -13.69 3.09
CA ASP A 197 19.53 -15.13 2.94
C ASP A 197 19.41 -15.50 1.46
N ARG A 198 20.40 -16.23 0.95
CA ARG A 198 20.45 -16.64 -0.46
C ARG A 198 19.86 -18.01 -0.72
N ASP A 199 19.65 -18.78 0.35
CA ASP A 199 19.22 -20.18 0.27
C ASP A 199 17.70 -20.32 0.36
N ARG A 200 17.02 -19.28 0.82
CA ARG A 200 15.56 -19.26 0.92
C ARG A 200 14.91 -18.00 0.33
N PRO A 201 13.66 -18.10 -0.11
CA PRO A 201 12.93 -16.94 -0.66
C PRO A 201 12.68 -15.90 0.42
N LEU A 202 12.62 -14.62 0.00
CA LEU A 202 12.37 -13.47 0.86
C LEU A 202 11.24 -12.62 0.30
N VAL A 203 10.41 -12.08 1.16
CA VAL A 203 9.49 -10.98 0.83
C VAL A 203 10.16 -9.67 1.25
N ILE A 204 10.77 -9.01 0.27
CA ILE A 204 11.51 -7.76 0.48
C ILE A 204 10.52 -6.61 0.45
N VAL A 205 10.57 -5.77 1.47
CA VAL A 205 9.67 -4.63 1.64
C VAL A 205 10.49 -3.35 1.71
N ALA A 206 10.26 -2.42 0.78
CA ALA A 206 10.97 -1.15 0.72
C ALA A 206 10.02 0.05 0.79
N ASN A 207 10.47 1.18 1.36
CA ASN A 207 9.76 2.45 1.23
C ASN A 207 9.85 3.01 -0.19
N HIS A 208 8.95 3.96 -0.53
CA HIS A 208 8.84 4.54 -1.88
C HIS A 208 8.88 6.06 -1.83
N ALA A 209 10.01 6.61 -2.21
CA ALA A 209 10.27 8.04 -2.15
C ALA A 209 10.57 8.68 -3.51
N SER A 210 10.90 7.86 -4.54
CA SER A 210 11.39 8.35 -5.83
C SER A 210 11.13 7.36 -6.97
N TYR A 211 11.11 7.87 -8.20
CA TYR A 211 11.16 7.04 -9.41
C TYR A 211 12.44 6.18 -9.51
N LEU A 212 13.49 6.57 -8.76
CA LEU A 212 14.77 5.83 -8.74
C LEU A 212 14.73 4.55 -7.91
N ASP A 213 13.73 4.36 -7.04
CA ASP A 213 13.72 3.28 -6.05
C ASP A 213 13.80 1.89 -6.69
N GLY A 214 13.17 1.68 -7.85
CA GLY A 214 13.29 0.42 -8.60
C GLY A 214 14.73 0.13 -9.01
N PHE A 215 15.47 1.15 -9.47
CA PHE A 215 16.88 1.03 -9.82
C PHE A 215 17.77 0.87 -8.57
N VAL A 216 17.44 1.57 -7.48
CA VAL A 216 18.13 1.47 -6.19
C VAL A 216 18.04 0.05 -5.65
N VAL A 217 16.84 -0.51 -5.56
CA VAL A 217 16.61 -1.88 -5.09
C VAL A 217 17.31 -2.88 -6.01
N THR A 218 17.21 -2.70 -7.34
CA THR A 218 17.91 -3.55 -8.32
C THR A 218 19.44 -3.51 -8.13
N ALA A 219 20.02 -2.34 -7.87
CA ALA A 219 21.46 -2.19 -7.66
C ALA A 219 21.92 -2.73 -6.30
N ALA A 220 21.07 -2.61 -5.27
CA ALA A 220 21.39 -3.00 -3.89
C ALA A 220 21.38 -4.51 -3.69
N LEU A 221 20.37 -5.20 -4.25
CA LEU A 221 20.20 -6.64 -4.07
C LEU A 221 21.11 -7.44 -5.01
N ASP A 222 21.68 -8.54 -4.50
CA ASP A 222 22.56 -9.45 -5.26
C ASP A 222 21.91 -10.83 -5.49
N ILE A 223 20.62 -10.97 -5.16
CA ILE A 223 19.79 -12.15 -5.41
C ILE A 223 18.78 -11.89 -6.54
N PRO A 224 18.26 -12.94 -7.20
CA PRO A 224 17.16 -12.81 -8.14
C PRO A 224 15.87 -12.39 -7.43
N VAL A 225 15.17 -11.39 -7.96
CA VAL A 225 13.94 -10.87 -7.36
C VAL A 225 12.85 -10.63 -8.40
N HIS A 226 11.61 -10.68 -7.96
CA HIS A 226 10.43 -10.35 -8.75
C HIS A 226 9.74 -9.13 -8.12
N PHE A 227 9.67 -8.04 -8.87
CA PHE A 227 8.99 -6.83 -8.41
C PHE A 227 7.48 -6.96 -8.56
N ILE A 228 6.74 -6.53 -7.56
CA ILE A 228 5.29 -6.48 -7.57
C ILE A 228 4.86 -5.03 -7.78
N VAL A 229 4.31 -4.73 -8.96
CA VAL A 229 3.95 -3.36 -9.35
C VAL A 229 2.48 -3.22 -9.73
N LYS A 230 2.01 -1.96 -9.80
CA LYS A 230 0.65 -1.63 -10.22
C LYS A 230 0.36 -2.07 -11.65
N GLY A 231 -0.83 -2.60 -11.87
CA GLY A 231 -1.32 -2.99 -13.19
C GLY A 231 -1.42 -1.87 -14.21
N GLU A 232 -1.61 -0.63 -13.78
CA GLU A 232 -1.67 0.57 -14.64
C GLU A 232 -0.42 0.76 -15.51
N LEU A 233 0.75 0.38 -15.02
CA LEU A 233 2.00 0.43 -15.78
C LEU A 233 2.03 -0.53 -16.97
N SER A 234 1.12 -1.50 -17.03
CA SER A 234 0.96 -2.41 -18.16
C SER A 234 0.32 -1.75 -19.39
N GLY A 235 -0.24 -0.54 -19.25
CA GLY A 235 -0.88 0.20 -20.33
C GLY A 235 0.09 0.74 -21.39
N VAL A 236 1.39 0.83 -21.09
CA VAL A 236 2.42 1.27 -22.03
C VAL A 236 3.16 0.05 -22.60
N PRO A 237 2.96 -0.33 -23.87
CA PRO A 237 3.44 -1.60 -24.43
C PRO A 237 4.95 -1.81 -24.27
N VAL A 238 5.76 -0.78 -24.51
CA VAL A 238 7.24 -0.84 -24.40
C VAL A 238 7.67 -1.08 -22.94
N VAL A 239 7.04 -0.37 -21.99
CA VAL A 239 7.32 -0.52 -20.55
C VAL A 239 6.84 -1.88 -20.06
N ARG A 240 5.66 -2.32 -20.49
CA ARG A 240 5.11 -3.63 -20.16
C ARG A 240 6.05 -4.76 -20.56
N GLU A 241 6.59 -4.74 -21.79
CA GLU A 241 7.45 -5.79 -22.30
C GLU A 241 8.76 -5.90 -21.50
N ILE A 242 9.42 -4.77 -21.21
CA ILE A 242 10.65 -4.76 -20.43
C ILE A 242 10.41 -5.23 -18.99
N LEU A 243 9.34 -4.76 -18.35
CA LEU A 243 9.00 -5.13 -16.98
C LEU A 243 8.65 -6.62 -16.89
N HIS A 244 7.85 -7.13 -17.83
CA HIS A 244 7.49 -8.53 -17.88
C HIS A 244 8.73 -9.43 -18.07
N ARG A 245 9.62 -9.09 -19.00
CA ARG A 245 10.87 -9.85 -19.21
C ARG A 245 11.82 -9.77 -18.04
N PHE A 246 11.83 -8.66 -17.30
CA PHE A 246 12.64 -8.51 -16.10
C PHE A 246 12.10 -9.30 -14.91
N GLY A 247 10.87 -9.81 -15.00
CA GLY A 247 10.23 -10.62 -13.96
C GLY A 247 9.32 -9.82 -13.05
N VAL A 248 8.82 -8.68 -13.53
CA VAL A 248 7.84 -7.88 -12.81
C VAL A 248 6.45 -8.55 -12.91
N GLU A 249 5.76 -8.62 -11.77
CA GLU A 249 4.38 -9.08 -11.67
C GLU A 249 3.43 -7.91 -11.50
N PHE A 250 2.45 -7.83 -12.37
CA PHE A 250 1.42 -6.82 -12.30
C PHE A 250 0.27 -7.26 -11.39
N VAL A 251 -0.13 -6.36 -10.48
CA VAL A 251 -1.24 -6.57 -9.55
C VAL A 251 -2.32 -5.53 -9.81
N ASP A 252 -3.53 -6.00 -10.03
CA ASP A 252 -4.71 -5.16 -10.07
C ASP A 252 -5.14 -4.86 -8.62
N ARG A 253 -5.12 -3.59 -8.24
CA ARG A 253 -5.44 -3.14 -6.87
C ARG A 253 -6.87 -2.63 -6.73
N PHE A 254 -7.53 -2.34 -7.85
CA PHE A 254 -8.87 -1.78 -7.87
C PHE A 254 -9.98 -2.84 -7.93
N ASN A 255 -9.64 -4.08 -8.23
CA ASN A 255 -10.59 -5.17 -8.24
C ASN A 255 -10.23 -6.17 -7.13
N ALA A 256 -11.06 -6.28 -6.12
CA ALA A 256 -10.78 -7.09 -4.94
C ALA A 256 -10.66 -8.58 -5.23
N GLN A 257 -11.52 -9.13 -6.09
CA GLN A 257 -11.43 -10.54 -6.49
C GLN A 257 -10.11 -10.81 -7.21
N ARG A 258 -9.69 -9.87 -8.07
CA ARG A 258 -8.37 -9.93 -8.71
C ARG A 258 -7.24 -9.68 -7.71
N GLY A 259 -7.46 -8.85 -6.69
CA GLY A 259 -6.52 -8.61 -5.60
C GLY A 259 -6.23 -9.86 -4.80
N ALA A 260 -7.26 -10.56 -4.33
CA ALA A 260 -7.13 -11.82 -3.59
C ALA A 260 -6.53 -12.95 -4.42
N SER A 261 -6.97 -13.10 -5.67
CA SER A 261 -6.40 -14.07 -6.60
C SER A 261 -4.93 -13.77 -6.90
N SER A 262 -4.56 -12.49 -6.98
CA SER A 262 -3.19 -12.02 -7.15
C SER A 262 -2.33 -12.38 -5.94
N VAL A 263 -2.79 -12.13 -4.71
CA VAL A 263 -2.07 -12.52 -3.47
C VAL A 263 -1.85 -14.03 -3.45
N ARG A 264 -2.87 -14.84 -3.75
CA ARG A 264 -2.73 -16.32 -3.80
C ARG A 264 -1.73 -16.75 -4.88
N ARG A 265 -1.73 -16.11 -6.05
CA ARG A 265 -0.79 -16.38 -7.14
C ARG A 265 0.65 -16.01 -6.75
N ILE A 266 0.82 -14.85 -6.13
CA ILE A 266 2.12 -14.34 -5.69
C ILE A 266 2.68 -15.19 -4.53
N ALA A 267 1.86 -15.55 -3.55
CA ALA A 267 2.26 -16.45 -2.47
C ALA A 267 2.73 -17.83 -2.99
N ARG A 268 2.10 -18.34 -4.06
CA ARG A 268 2.59 -19.57 -4.71
C ARG A 268 3.97 -19.41 -5.35
N LYS A 269 4.31 -18.24 -5.88
CA LYS A 269 5.65 -17.95 -6.43
C LYS A 269 6.70 -17.95 -5.32
N SER A 270 6.40 -17.32 -4.20
CA SER A 270 7.27 -17.33 -3.03
C SER A 270 7.53 -18.75 -2.52
N ARG A 271 6.48 -19.57 -2.40
CA ARG A 271 6.62 -20.99 -2.04
C ARG A 271 7.46 -21.82 -3.03
N ARG A 272 7.61 -21.36 -4.27
CA ARG A 272 8.47 -21.96 -5.30
C ARG A 272 9.91 -21.45 -5.26
N GLY A 273 10.29 -20.75 -4.19
CA GLY A 273 11.65 -20.25 -4.00
C GLY A 273 11.93 -18.88 -4.66
N GLN A 274 10.91 -18.14 -5.07
CA GLN A 274 11.12 -16.84 -5.69
C GLN A 274 11.05 -15.72 -4.65
N SER A 275 12.09 -14.89 -4.58
CA SER A 275 12.09 -13.68 -3.75
C SER A 275 11.28 -12.58 -4.42
N LEU A 276 10.47 -11.88 -3.62
CA LEU A 276 9.50 -10.88 -4.08
C LEU A 276 9.84 -9.51 -3.50
N VAL A 277 9.75 -8.47 -4.31
CA VAL A 277 9.93 -7.08 -3.86
C VAL A 277 8.60 -6.35 -3.90
N PHE A 278 8.21 -5.80 -2.77
CA PHE A 278 7.03 -4.97 -2.61
C PHE A 278 7.40 -3.57 -2.15
N VAL A 279 6.63 -2.61 -2.64
CA VAL A 279 6.60 -1.25 -2.12
C VAL A 279 5.21 -1.03 -1.52
N PRO A 280 5.03 -1.28 -0.20
CA PRO A 280 3.71 -1.39 0.40
C PRO A 280 2.96 -0.06 0.49
N GLU A 281 3.63 1.07 0.39
CA GLU A 281 3.01 2.40 0.27
C GLU A 281 2.12 2.52 -0.97
N GLY A 282 2.45 1.78 -2.01
CA GLY A 282 1.67 1.66 -3.23
C GLY A 282 1.77 2.83 -4.20
N THR A 283 2.11 3.99 -3.75
CA THR A 283 2.44 5.19 -4.54
C THR A 283 3.32 6.07 -3.68
N PHE A 284 4.12 6.93 -4.30
CA PHE A 284 4.81 7.97 -3.56
C PHE A 284 4.15 9.32 -3.83
N ILE A 285 4.21 10.18 -2.83
CA ILE A 285 3.68 11.55 -2.89
C ILE A 285 4.81 12.56 -2.94
N SER A 286 4.48 13.78 -3.36
CA SER A 286 5.46 14.87 -3.48
C SER A 286 6.01 15.34 -2.12
N PHE A 287 5.30 15.06 -1.03
CA PHE A 287 5.70 15.43 0.32
C PHE A 287 6.62 14.38 0.95
N ALA A 288 7.51 14.82 1.84
CA ALA A 288 8.33 13.93 2.64
C ALA A 288 7.45 13.19 3.66
N GLY A 289 7.63 11.89 3.77
CA GLY A 289 6.95 11.08 4.77
C GLY A 289 6.67 9.66 4.33
N LEU A 290 6.85 8.74 5.28
CA LEU A 290 6.56 7.31 5.10
C LEU A 290 5.05 7.09 5.15
N GLN A 291 4.47 6.68 4.02
CA GLN A 291 3.03 6.42 3.88
C GLN A 291 2.58 5.17 4.66
N PRO A 292 1.27 5.02 4.95
CA PRO A 292 0.75 3.78 5.51
C PRO A 292 1.06 2.57 4.62
N PHE A 293 1.42 1.45 5.25
CA PHE A 293 1.75 0.21 4.55
C PHE A 293 0.50 -0.62 4.26
N ARG A 294 0.28 -0.95 3.00
CA ARG A 294 -0.79 -1.85 2.54
C ARG A 294 -0.47 -3.30 2.87
N MET A 295 -1.49 -4.09 3.16
CA MET A 295 -1.36 -5.44 3.69
C MET A 295 -0.85 -6.50 2.69
N GLY A 296 -0.83 -6.21 1.39
CA GLY A 296 -0.54 -7.19 0.32
C GLY A 296 0.76 -7.97 0.48
N ALA A 297 1.85 -7.29 0.84
CA ALA A 297 3.16 -7.92 1.08
C ALA A 297 3.10 -8.87 2.28
N PHE A 298 2.53 -8.43 3.38
CA PHE A 298 2.53 -9.11 4.68
C PHE A 298 1.59 -10.31 4.69
N VAL A 299 0.41 -10.19 4.07
CA VAL A 299 -0.50 -11.34 3.86
C VAL A 299 0.15 -12.37 2.92
N THR A 300 0.90 -11.93 1.91
CA THR A 300 1.67 -12.84 1.05
C THR A 300 2.72 -13.58 1.85
N ALA A 301 3.52 -12.87 2.67
CA ALA A 301 4.57 -13.42 3.51
C ALA A 301 4.02 -14.43 4.53
N ALA A 302 2.99 -14.06 5.29
CA ALA A 302 2.34 -14.94 6.25
C ALA A 302 1.80 -16.21 5.60
N ARG A 303 1.05 -16.09 4.47
CA ARG A 303 0.48 -17.24 3.75
C ARG A 303 1.50 -18.14 3.08
N SER A 304 2.67 -17.62 2.74
CA SER A 304 3.75 -18.42 2.13
C SER A 304 4.77 -18.92 3.15
N ALA A 305 4.65 -18.57 4.41
CA ALA A 305 5.64 -18.80 5.47
C ALA A 305 7.04 -18.31 5.05
N THR A 306 7.08 -17.12 4.41
CA THR A 306 8.31 -16.53 3.87
C THR A 306 8.69 -15.33 4.71
N PRO A 307 9.95 -15.19 5.17
CA PRO A 307 10.37 -14.06 5.98
C PRO A 307 10.28 -12.73 5.22
N VAL A 308 9.95 -11.67 5.95
CA VAL A 308 9.92 -10.30 5.44
C VAL A 308 11.28 -9.67 5.68
N LEU A 309 11.95 -9.21 4.62
CA LEU A 309 13.21 -8.48 4.67
C LEU A 309 12.95 -6.98 4.54
N PRO A 310 13.04 -6.19 5.62
CA PRO A 310 12.88 -4.74 5.54
C PRO A 310 14.09 -4.09 4.87
N LEU A 311 13.84 -3.17 3.93
CA LEU A 311 14.85 -2.42 3.19
C LEU A 311 14.49 -0.94 3.23
N ALA A 312 15.28 -0.14 3.91
CA ALA A 312 15.09 1.30 4.00
C ALA A 312 15.94 2.02 2.95
N ILE A 313 15.30 2.93 2.19
CA ILE A 313 15.96 3.79 1.19
C ILE A 313 15.94 5.21 1.70
N ALA A 314 17.10 5.81 1.91
CA ALA A 314 17.26 7.20 2.31
C ALA A 314 17.90 8.03 1.18
N GLY A 315 17.48 9.30 1.05
CA GLY A 315 18.06 10.27 0.14
C GLY A 315 17.57 10.26 -1.31
N ALA A 316 16.88 9.20 -1.76
CA ALA A 316 16.40 9.08 -3.14
C ALA A 316 15.43 10.22 -3.54
N ARG A 317 14.55 10.64 -2.63
CA ARG A 317 13.62 11.78 -2.83
C ARG A 317 14.33 13.07 -3.19
N ASN A 318 15.50 13.32 -2.61
CA ASN A 318 16.25 14.57 -2.82
C ASN A 318 16.88 14.64 -4.22
N ILE A 319 17.05 13.52 -4.90
CA ILE A 319 17.67 13.42 -6.22
C ILE A 319 16.63 13.60 -7.33
N VAL A 320 15.54 12.84 -7.32
CA VAL A 320 14.42 13.00 -8.26
C VAL A 320 13.12 12.99 -7.47
N ARG A 321 12.51 14.14 -7.36
CA ARG A 321 11.21 14.30 -6.65
C ARG A 321 10.04 13.90 -7.54
N GLY A 322 8.99 13.37 -6.96
CA GLY A 322 7.78 12.94 -7.68
C GLY A 322 7.07 14.04 -8.48
N SER A 323 7.26 15.32 -8.11
CA SER A 323 6.66 16.47 -8.80
C SER A 323 7.55 17.11 -9.87
N HIS A 324 8.85 16.83 -9.87
CA HIS A 324 9.82 17.46 -10.78
C HIS A 324 10.82 16.46 -11.30
N TRP A 325 10.88 16.32 -12.62
CA TRP A 325 11.84 15.47 -13.32
C TRP A 325 13.26 16.08 -13.38
N PHE A 326 13.59 17.00 -12.47
CA PHE A 326 14.90 17.66 -12.46
C PHE A 326 15.84 16.92 -11.53
N PRO A 327 16.90 16.22 -12.07
CA PRO A 327 17.85 15.48 -11.26
C PRO A 327 18.78 16.42 -10.50
N ARG A 328 18.99 16.16 -9.23
CA ARG A 328 19.88 16.88 -8.34
C ARG A 328 21.02 15.99 -7.87
N ARG A 329 22.13 16.60 -7.49
CA ARG A 329 23.21 15.89 -6.81
C ARG A 329 22.73 15.45 -5.43
N GLY A 330 23.11 14.24 -5.05
CA GLY A 330 22.77 13.69 -3.75
C GLY A 330 23.47 12.35 -3.53
N ARG A 331 23.18 11.72 -2.41
CA ARG A 331 23.61 10.35 -2.09
C ARG A 331 22.41 9.51 -1.74
N ILE A 332 22.50 8.23 -1.99
CA ILE A 332 21.47 7.25 -1.61
C ILE A 332 22.10 6.26 -0.64
N GLU A 333 21.41 6.03 0.44
CA GLU A 333 21.77 5.00 1.39
C GLU A 333 20.66 3.96 1.46
N VAL A 334 21.03 2.70 1.34
CA VAL A 334 20.14 1.55 1.49
C VAL A 334 20.57 0.79 2.73
N THR A 335 19.65 0.61 3.67
CA THR A 335 19.88 -0.18 4.88
C THR A 335 18.97 -1.39 4.86
N ILE A 336 19.56 -2.58 4.78
CA ILE A 336 18.88 -3.86 4.81
C ILE A 336 18.87 -4.33 6.26
N ARG A 337 17.68 -4.66 6.78
CA ARG A 337 17.53 -5.04 8.19
C ARG A 337 17.34 -6.55 8.34
N PRO A 338 17.53 -7.11 9.52
CA PRO A 338 17.29 -8.52 9.75
C PRO A 338 15.90 -8.97 9.31
N PRO A 339 15.76 -10.15 8.71
CA PRO A 339 14.47 -10.66 8.28
C PRO A 339 13.55 -10.90 9.46
N VAL A 340 12.26 -10.60 9.29
CA VAL A 340 11.20 -10.86 10.27
C VAL A 340 10.48 -12.14 9.87
N GLU A 341 10.52 -13.14 10.74
CA GLU A 341 9.89 -14.44 10.50
C GLU A 341 8.37 -14.36 10.73
N PRO A 342 7.55 -14.99 9.89
CA PRO A 342 6.12 -15.12 10.14
C PRO A 342 5.87 -16.15 11.27
N GLU A 343 5.07 -15.75 12.27
CA GLU A 343 4.68 -16.65 13.38
C GLU A 343 3.49 -17.55 13.01
N GLY A 344 2.72 -17.15 11.98
CA GLY A 344 1.56 -17.87 11.49
C GLY A 344 1.11 -17.38 10.12
N SER A 345 -0.06 -17.83 9.66
CA SER A 345 -0.59 -17.52 8.31
C SER A 345 -1.82 -16.61 8.33
N GLY A 346 -2.26 -16.17 9.51
CA GLY A 346 -3.46 -15.40 9.74
C GLY A 346 -3.28 -13.91 9.50
N TRP A 347 -4.40 -13.18 9.60
CA TRP A 347 -4.43 -11.73 9.49
C TRP A 347 -3.60 -11.04 10.58
N GLN A 348 -3.70 -11.52 11.82
CA GLN A 348 -2.95 -10.96 12.95
C GLN A 348 -1.44 -11.13 12.79
N ASP A 349 -1.00 -12.25 12.22
CA ASP A 349 0.41 -12.49 11.93
C ASP A 349 0.91 -11.54 10.83
N ALA A 350 0.09 -11.31 9.80
CA ALA A 350 0.40 -10.32 8.76
C ALA A 350 0.49 -8.89 9.31
N LEU A 351 -0.35 -8.51 10.29
CA LEU A 351 -0.26 -7.22 10.97
C LEU A 351 1.05 -7.09 11.77
N LYS A 352 1.44 -8.11 12.53
CA LYS A 352 2.72 -8.13 13.27
C LYS A 352 3.92 -7.96 12.33
N LEU A 353 3.91 -8.66 11.18
CA LEU A 353 4.96 -8.52 10.15
C LEU A 353 5.02 -7.10 9.60
N ARG A 354 3.85 -6.49 9.31
CA ARG A 354 3.77 -5.11 8.83
C ARG A 354 4.37 -4.13 9.84
N ASP A 355 3.96 -4.25 11.10
CA ASP A 355 4.36 -3.30 12.13
C ASP A 355 5.86 -3.43 12.46
N ALA A 356 6.39 -4.66 12.47
CA ALA A 356 7.81 -4.92 12.64
C ALA A 356 8.62 -4.35 11.47
N ALA A 357 8.23 -4.65 10.22
CA ALA A 357 8.93 -4.15 9.04
C ALA A 357 8.84 -2.62 8.93
N ARG A 358 7.67 -2.02 9.24
CA ARG A 358 7.50 -0.56 9.24
C ARG A 358 8.41 0.11 10.25
N ARG A 359 8.52 -0.42 11.47
CA ARG A 359 9.39 0.12 12.52
C ARG A 359 10.85 0.14 12.07
N GLU A 360 11.32 -0.95 11.45
CA GLU A 360 12.67 -1.03 10.92
C GLU A 360 12.90 -0.03 9.79
N ILE A 361 11.97 0.10 8.85
CA ILE A 361 12.09 1.04 7.72
C ILE A 361 12.02 2.48 8.19
N SER A 362 11.08 2.83 9.07
CA SER A 362 10.92 4.20 9.62
C SER A 362 12.19 4.69 10.31
N ALA A 363 12.88 3.81 11.04
CA ALA A 363 14.11 4.15 11.75
C ALA A 363 15.28 4.55 10.80
N TRP A 364 15.27 4.08 9.54
CA TRP A 364 16.42 4.21 8.64
C TRP A 364 16.13 4.92 7.31
N CYS A 365 14.87 5.15 6.94
CA CYS A 365 14.51 5.80 5.67
C CYS A 365 14.77 7.31 5.66
N GLY A 366 14.95 7.94 6.81
CA GLY A 366 15.15 9.38 6.94
C GLY A 366 13.91 10.22 6.57
N GLU A 367 12.75 9.59 6.48
CA GLU A 367 11.46 10.24 6.21
C GLU A 367 10.63 10.26 7.51
N PRO A 368 9.90 11.35 7.81
CA PRO A 368 8.99 11.36 8.96
C PRO A 368 7.88 10.31 8.79
N ASP A 369 7.50 9.66 9.87
CA ASP A 369 6.38 8.72 9.83
C ASP A 369 5.06 9.51 9.81
N MET A 370 4.35 9.47 8.67
CA MET A 370 3.10 10.21 8.46
C MET A 370 2.00 9.75 9.41
N ILE A 371 1.96 8.48 9.79
CA ILE A 371 1.01 7.99 10.80
C ILE A 371 1.34 8.59 12.17
N GLU A 372 2.62 8.78 12.46
CA GLU A 372 3.08 9.35 13.71
C GLU A 372 2.77 10.85 13.81
N GLN A 373 3.01 11.57 12.75
CA GLN A 373 2.85 13.00 12.69
C GLN A 373 1.37 13.44 12.66
N TYR A 374 0.55 12.79 11.84
CA TYR A 374 -0.89 13.15 11.73
C TYR A 374 -1.76 12.46 12.78
N GLY A 375 -1.37 11.29 13.30
CA GLY A 375 -2.09 10.62 14.38
C GLY A 375 -2.02 11.38 15.71
N HIS A 376 -1.00 12.20 15.94
CA HIS A 376 -0.90 13.06 17.11
C HIS A 376 -1.76 14.33 16.99
N SER A 377 -1.72 15.02 15.85
CA SER A 377 -2.52 16.22 15.60
C SER A 377 -4.01 15.96 15.78
N THR A 378 -4.54 14.93 15.10
CA THR A 378 -5.97 14.63 15.17
C THR A 378 -6.44 14.18 16.56
N ALA A 379 -5.61 13.48 17.33
CA ALA A 379 -5.97 13.04 18.68
C ALA A 379 -5.94 14.18 19.70
N GLU A 380 -5.04 15.13 19.52
CA GLU A 380 -4.90 16.30 20.40
C GLU A 380 -5.98 17.35 20.11
N GLU A 381 -6.26 17.63 18.85
CA GLU A 381 -7.36 18.49 18.41
C GLU A 381 -8.74 17.94 18.79
N LEU A 382 -8.95 16.61 18.72
CA LEU A 382 -10.17 15.99 19.20
C LEU A 382 -10.32 16.07 20.73
N ARG A 383 -9.22 15.96 21.48
CA ARG A 383 -9.22 16.17 22.93
C ARG A 383 -9.53 17.63 23.30
N GLU A 384 -8.96 18.59 22.60
CA GLU A 384 -9.25 20.01 22.82
C GLU A 384 -10.69 20.39 22.47
N ARG A 385 -11.27 19.79 21.41
CA ARG A 385 -12.68 19.98 21.07
C ARG A 385 -13.63 19.33 22.08
N ASP A 386 -13.35 18.12 22.54
CA ASP A 386 -14.14 17.47 23.61
C ASP A 386 -14.09 18.29 24.92
N THR A 387 -12.92 18.89 25.24
CA THR A 387 -12.79 19.76 26.42
C THR A 387 -13.55 21.07 26.25
N ARG A 388 -13.59 21.66 25.07
CA ARG A 388 -14.36 22.90 24.79
C ARG A 388 -15.87 22.65 24.74
N GLN A 389 -16.31 21.49 24.27
CA GLN A 389 -17.75 21.12 24.31
C GLN A 389 -18.23 20.68 25.68
N ALA A 390 -17.34 20.23 26.56
CA ALA A 390 -17.70 19.91 27.96
C ALA A 390 -17.68 21.13 28.89
N ALA A 391 -17.14 22.26 28.44
CA ALA A 391 -17.04 23.49 29.19
C ALA A 391 -18.06 24.57 28.78
N GLY A 392 -18.93 24.34 27.81
CA GLY A 392 -20.04 25.20 27.37
C GLY A 392 -21.36 24.49 27.47
#